data_a98ab523b52cb53c9b8e0a84aa2facb8
#
_entry.id   a98ab523b52cb53c9b8e0a84aa2facb8
#
_cell.length_a   1.000
_cell.length_b   1.000
_cell.length_c   1.000
_cell.angle_alpha   90.00
_cell.angle_beta   90.00
_cell.angle_gamma   90.00
#
_symmetry.space_group_name_H-M   'P 1'
#
loop_
_entity.id
_entity.type
_entity.pdbx_description
1 polymer ?
#
loop_
_entity_poly.entity_id
_entity_poly.type
_entity_poly.pdbx_seq_one_letter_code
_entity_poly.pdbx_strand_id
1 'polypeptide(L)'
;MNTPICDYVNEYAQKAPARFHMPGHKGVSFLGFEDRDITEISGADDLFHPSGIILESEENASRLFGCPTVYSCEGSSLCIRAMLYLAYTEGGCRGRCLAGRNAHKSFLNTAILLDFPIKWLWAGKDYLSCPVTAEQVERAIQEEPEKPFALYLTSPDYLGNQLDLDAIGTVCQRCGVPLLVDNAHGAYLKFLPQSRHPMDFGAALCCDSAHKTLPVLTGGAYLHFRQEAMRQRVKDAMALFGSTSPSYLILQSLDRANPYLETLPQGLLALAPNIAALKGSLLARGFT
;
A
#
# COMPACT_ATOMS: atom_id res chain seq x y z
N MET A 1 -21.28 -0.41 5.60
CA MET A 1 -20.29 0.63 5.96
C MET A 1 -20.63 1.90 5.21
N ASN A 2 -20.52 3.09 5.84
CA ASN A 2 -20.73 4.39 5.17
C ASN A 2 -19.56 4.75 4.26
N THR A 3 -19.78 5.71 3.36
CA THR A 3 -18.80 6.20 2.39
C THR A 3 -18.67 7.72 2.50
N PRO A 4 -18.04 8.22 3.58
CA PRO A 4 -18.13 9.65 3.96
C PRO A 4 -17.60 10.60 2.88
N ILE A 5 -16.55 10.22 2.14
CA ILE A 5 -16.02 11.03 1.04
C ILE A 5 -17.02 11.07 -0.13
N CYS A 6 -17.55 9.92 -0.53
CA CYS A 6 -18.54 9.82 -1.61
C CYS A 6 -19.83 10.56 -1.25
N ASP A 7 -20.29 10.42 -0.02
CA ASP A 7 -21.53 11.03 0.46
C ASP A 7 -21.41 12.55 0.44
N TYR A 8 -20.31 13.09 0.97
CA TYR A 8 -20.01 14.52 0.94
C TYR A 8 -19.92 15.06 -0.50
N VAL A 9 -19.16 14.40 -1.38
CA VAL A 9 -18.99 14.88 -2.77
C VAL A 9 -20.30 14.82 -3.56
N ASN A 10 -21.11 13.78 -3.35
CA ASN A 10 -22.43 13.68 -3.98
C ASN A 10 -23.36 14.82 -3.53
N GLU A 11 -23.41 15.12 -2.22
CA GLU A 11 -24.20 16.23 -1.69
C GLU A 11 -23.70 17.58 -2.23
N TYR A 12 -22.37 17.77 -2.28
CA TYR A 12 -21.75 18.97 -2.85
C TYR A 12 -22.12 19.15 -4.33
N ALA A 13 -22.03 18.10 -5.14
CA ALA A 13 -22.39 18.13 -6.55
C ALA A 13 -23.89 18.44 -6.76
N GLN A 14 -24.79 17.86 -5.94
CA GLN A 14 -26.22 18.11 -6.01
C GLN A 14 -26.61 19.58 -5.66
N LYS A 15 -25.90 20.17 -4.71
CA LYS A 15 -26.11 21.59 -4.34
C LYS A 15 -25.64 22.56 -5.43
N ALA A 16 -24.80 22.10 -6.36
CA ALA A 16 -24.24 22.87 -7.47
C ALA A 16 -23.79 24.28 -7.10
N PRO A 17 -22.97 24.49 -6.06
CA PRO A 17 -22.57 25.81 -5.62
C PRO A 17 -21.70 26.52 -6.67
N ALA A 18 -21.69 27.84 -6.66
CA ALA A 18 -20.73 28.60 -7.45
C ALA A 18 -19.31 28.34 -6.95
N ARG A 19 -18.43 27.82 -7.84
CA ARG A 19 -17.08 27.38 -7.49
C ARG A 19 -16.04 28.47 -7.74
N PHE A 20 -15.67 29.20 -6.70
CA PHE A 20 -14.57 30.18 -6.74
C PHE A 20 -13.20 29.56 -6.36
N HIS A 21 -13.21 28.28 -5.96
CA HIS A 21 -12.01 27.47 -5.63
C HIS A 21 -11.48 26.66 -6.83
N MET A 22 -10.35 26.01 -6.68
CA MET A 22 -9.81 25.02 -7.62
C MET A 22 -10.69 23.74 -7.60
N PRO A 23 -10.69 22.88 -8.62
CA PRO A 23 -9.94 22.98 -9.88
C PRO A 23 -10.46 24.04 -10.88
N GLY A 24 -9.65 24.31 -11.91
CA GLY A 24 -9.90 25.36 -12.91
C GLY A 24 -11.16 25.18 -13.76
N HIS A 25 -11.67 23.96 -13.94
CA HIS A 25 -12.89 23.64 -14.67
C HIS A 25 -14.17 24.10 -13.94
N LYS A 26 -14.09 24.46 -12.65
CA LYS A 26 -15.21 24.97 -11.86
C LYS A 26 -16.47 24.09 -11.83
N GLY A 27 -16.31 22.77 -12.06
CA GLY A 27 -17.41 21.80 -12.15
C GLY A 27 -18.17 21.82 -13.48
N VAL A 28 -17.69 22.59 -14.48
CA VAL A 28 -18.29 22.58 -15.81
C VAL A 28 -17.91 21.28 -16.52
N SER A 29 -18.92 20.55 -16.98
CA SER A 29 -18.73 19.25 -17.59
C SER A 29 -17.94 19.34 -18.90
N PHE A 30 -16.82 18.62 -18.97
CA PHE A 30 -15.97 18.45 -20.13
C PHE A 30 -15.71 16.95 -20.39
N LEU A 31 -15.39 16.19 -19.34
CA LEU A 31 -15.21 14.74 -19.38
C LEU A 31 -16.40 13.99 -18.77
N GLY A 32 -17.30 14.70 -18.06
CA GLY A 32 -18.53 14.14 -17.49
C GLY A 32 -18.47 13.80 -16.00
N PHE A 33 -17.41 14.19 -15.29
CA PHE A 33 -17.22 13.92 -13.84
C PHE A 33 -16.64 15.10 -13.05
N GLU A 34 -16.50 16.26 -13.68
CA GLU A 34 -15.91 17.47 -13.06
C GLU A 34 -16.74 18.03 -11.92
N ASP A 35 -18.02 17.72 -11.86
CA ASP A 35 -18.89 18.05 -10.74
C ASP A 35 -18.48 17.35 -9.44
N ARG A 36 -17.78 16.22 -9.55
CA ARG A 36 -17.25 15.40 -8.45
C ARG A 36 -15.76 15.59 -8.20
N ASP A 37 -15.06 16.31 -9.07
CA ASP A 37 -13.66 16.65 -8.87
C ASP A 37 -13.57 17.96 -8.11
N ILE A 38 -13.16 17.86 -6.85
CA ILE A 38 -13.07 18.97 -5.89
C ILE A 38 -11.66 19.04 -5.30
N THR A 39 -11.42 19.99 -4.42
CA THR A 39 -10.18 20.13 -3.64
C THR A 39 -10.50 20.23 -2.15
N GLU A 40 -9.54 20.57 -1.30
CA GLU A 40 -9.63 20.75 0.14
C GLU A 40 -10.46 22.01 0.48
N ILE A 41 -11.74 21.97 0.17
CA ILE A 41 -12.73 23.00 0.56
C ILE A 41 -13.31 22.70 1.94
N SER A 42 -14.01 23.67 2.51
CA SER A 42 -14.65 23.51 3.82
C SER A 42 -15.51 22.24 3.87
N GLY A 43 -15.18 21.32 4.77
CA GLY A 43 -15.85 20.04 4.95
C GLY A 43 -15.32 18.90 4.07
N ALA A 44 -14.43 19.17 3.11
CA ALA A 44 -13.82 18.13 2.26
C ALA A 44 -12.61 17.46 2.90
N ASP A 45 -12.07 18.02 3.99
CA ASP A 45 -10.90 17.51 4.72
C ASP A 45 -9.55 17.74 3.98
N ASP A 46 -8.43 17.33 4.57
CA ASP A 46 -7.07 17.41 4.03
C ASP A 46 -6.44 16.01 4.07
N LEU A 47 -5.83 15.57 2.98
CA LEU A 47 -5.27 14.21 2.90
C LEU A 47 -4.15 13.97 3.90
N PHE A 48 -3.29 14.96 4.17
CA PHE A 48 -2.11 14.77 5.03
C PHE A 48 -2.36 15.18 6.49
N HIS A 49 -3.43 15.95 6.76
CA HIS A 49 -3.86 16.33 8.11
C HIS A 49 -5.36 16.06 8.29
N PRO A 50 -5.80 14.81 8.05
CA PRO A 50 -7.22 14.50 8.04
C PRO A 50 -7.82 14.60 9.44
N SER A 51 -8.99 15.22 9.53
CA SER A 51 -9.77 15.37 10.77
C SER A 51 -11.27 15.18 10.57
N GLY A 52 -11.69 14.87 9.35
CA GLY A 52 -13.08 14.75 8.92
C GLY A 52 -13.32 13.50 8.07
N ILE A 53 -13.89 13.69 6.89
CA ILE A 53 -14.38 12.61 6.02
C ILE A 53 -13.27 11.69 5.50
N ILE A 54 -12.05 12.20 5.30
CA ILE A 54 -10.91 11.38 4.88
C ILE A 54 -10.46 10.52 6.05
N LEU A 55 -10.33 11.08 7.25
CA LEU A 55 -9.99 10.31 8.45
C LEU A 55 -11.01 9.19 8.70
N GLU A 56 -12.31 9.49 8.65
CA GLU A 56 -13.36 8.51 8.86
C GLU A 56 -13.28 7.37 7.83
N SER A 57 -13.02 7.69 6.56
CA SER A 57 -12.85 6.69 5.51
C SER A 57 -11.61 5.84 5.71
N GLU A 58 -10.48 6.42 6.14
CA GLU A 58 -9.25 5.70 6.49
C GLU A 58 -9.43 4.81 7.73
N GLU A 59 -10.23 5.23 8.71
CA GLU A 59 -10.60 4.41 9.86
C GLU A 59 -11.48 3.21 9.43
N ASN A 60 -12.37 3.40 8.44
CA ASN A 60 -13.12 2.30 7.84
C ASN A 60 -12.17 1.28 7.21
N ALA A 61 -11.21 1.72 6.41
CA ALA A 61 -10.18 0.85 5.84
C ALA A 61 -9.35 0.18 6.94
N SER A 62 -8.95 0.92 7.98
CA SER A 62 -8.16 0.40 9.10
C SER A 62 -8.88 -0.74 9.82
N ARG A 63 -10.20 -0.64 10.02
CA ARG A 63 -11.01 -1.73 10.60
C ARG A 63 -11.01 -2.98 9.72
N LEU A 64 -11.12 -2.82 8.41
CA LEU A 64 -11.13 -3.92 7.44
C LEU A 64 -9.78 -4.63 7.35
N PHE A 65 -8.69 -3.88 7.33
CA PHE A 65 -7.33 -4.44 7.29
C PHE A 65 -6.83 -4.90 8.67
N GLY A 66 -7.50 -4.51 9.77
CA GLY A 66 -7.09 -4.85 11.14
C GLY A 66 -5.79 -4.17 11.59
N CYS A 67 -5.40 -3.10 10.93
CA CYS A 67 -4.23 -2.28 11.26
C CYS A 67 -4.45 -0.84 10.76
N PRO A 68 -3.78 0.16 11.37
CA PRO A 68 -3.84 1.53 10.90
C PRO A 68 -3.47 1.62 9.41
N THR A 69 -4.33 2.29 8.64
CA THR A 69 -4.27 2.38 7.18
C THR A 69 -4.53 3.82 6.75
N VAL A 70 -3.73 4.32 5.83
CA VAL A 70 -3.92 5.64 5.22
C VAL A 70 -3.91 5.55 3.70
N TYR A 71 -4.54 6.52 3.05
CA TYR A 71 -4.71 6.57 1.61
C TYR A 71 -3.55 7.26 0.89
N SER A 72 -3.27 6.81 -0.32
CA SER A 72 -2.44 7.48 -1.31
C SER A 72 -3.21 7.63 -2.61
N CYS A 73 -3.12 8.81 -3.23
CA CYS A 73 -3.62 9.08 -4.58
C CYS A 73 -2.54 8.94 -5.66
N GLU A 74 -1.29 8.65 -5.26
CA GLU A 74 -0.12 8.58 -6.14
C GLU A 74 0.50 7.18 -6.18
N GLY A 75 -0.33 6.17 -5.95
CA GLY A 75 0.04 4.76 -5.96
C GLY A 75 0.93 4.35 -4.79
N SER A 76 1.31 3.07 -4.79
CA SER A 76 2.29 2.55 -3.82
C SER A 76 3.68 3.16 -3.98
N SER A 77 3.97 3.84 -5.08
CA SER A 77 5.25 4.56 -5.25
C SER A 77 5.46 5.63 -4.20
N LEU A 78 4.42 6.38 -3.85
CA LEU A 78 4.44 7.33 -2.74
C LEU A 78 4.62 6.61 -1.40
N CYS A 79 3.86 5.53 -1.19
CA CYS A 79 3.94 4.72 0.03
C CYS A 79 5.34 4.15 0.25
N ILE A 80 6.00 3.62 -0.80
CA ILE A 80 7.37 3.09 -0.73
C ILE A 80 8.35 4.17 -0.30
N ARG A 81 8.25 5.38 -0.85
CA ARG A 81 9.10 6.52 -0.46
C ARG A 81 8.94 6.85 1.02
N ALA A 82 7.69 6.96 1.47
CA ALA A 82 7.37 7.26 2.85
C ALA A 82 7.86 6.16 3.81
N MET A 83 7.64 4.87 3.49
CA MET A 83 8.13 3.74 4.29
C MET A 83 9.64 3.76 4.48
N LEU A 84 10.38 3.97 3.39
CA LEU A 84 11.85 3.98 3.41
C LEU A 84 12.37 5.20 4.14
N TYR A 85 11.76 6.37 3.94
CA TYR A 85 12.11 7.60 4.64
C TYR A 85 11.92 7.44 6.16
N LEU A 86 10.78 6.91 6.59
CA LEU A 86 10.50 6.67 8.01
C LEU A 86 11.51 5.70 8.62
N ALA A 87 11.72 4.53 7.99
CA ALA A 87 12.63 3.53 8.52
C ALA A 87 14.08 4.05 8.57
N TYR A 88 14.53 4.80 7.56
CA TYR A 88 15.89 5.35 7.51
C TYR A 88 16.10 6.43 8.57
N THR A 89 15.15 7.36 8.71
CA THR A 89 15.24 8.42 9.72
C THR A 89 15.12 7.90 11.15
N GLU A 90 14.26 6.91 11.40
CA GLU A 90 14.15 6.23 12.69
C GLU A 90 15.41 5.41 13.03
N GLY A 91 16.09 4.87 12.00
CA GLY A 91 17.40 4.24 12.12
C GLY A 91 18.57 5.24 12.34
N GLY A 92 18.29 6.53 12.47
CA GLY A 92 19.30 7.57 12.67
C GLY A 92 20.10 7.89 11.42
N CYS A 93 19.53 7.70 10.23
CA CYS A 93 20.12 7.94 8.91
C CYS A 93 21.46 7.19 8.71
N ARG A 94 21.53 5.96 9.20
CA ARG A 94 22.73 5.11 9.10
C ARG A 94 22.38 3.66 8.86
N GLY A 95 23.39 2.84 8.57
CA GLY A 95 23.22 1.43 8.23
C GLY A 95 22.75 1.22 6.79
N ARG A 96 22.60 -0.02 6.39
CA ARG A 96 22.14 -0.41 5.06
C ARG A 96 20.67 -0.83 5.08
N CYS A 97 20.02 -0.71 3.92
CA CYS A 97 18.78 -1.44 3.67
C CYS A 97 19.13 -2.81 3.06
N LEU A 98 18.69 -3.88 3.69
CA LEU A 98 18.67 -5.19 3.04
C LEU A 98 17.45 -5.22 2.11
N ALA A 99 17.63 -5.60 0.84
CA ALA A 99 16.54 -5.58 -0.12
C ALA A 99 16.54 -6.79 -1.05
N GLY A 100 15.37 -7.37 -1.28
CA GLY A 100 15.17 -8.37 -2.33
C GLY A 100 15.47 -7.80 -3.71
N ARG A 101 16.19 -8.57 -4.55
CA ARG A 101 16.66 -8.07 -5.87
C ARG A 101 15.55 -7.73 -6.84
N ASN A 102 14.34 -8.23 -6.63
CA ASN A 102 13.14 -7.93 -7.42
C ASN A 102 12.40 -6.65 -6.97
N ALA A 103 13.06 -5.77 -6.19
CA ALA A 103 12.49 -4.52 -5.73
C ALA A 103 12.06 -3.62 -6.90
N HIS A 104 10.89 -2.98 -6.75
CA HIS A 104 10.36 -2.05 -7.74
C HIS A 104 11.27 -0.81 -7.88
N LYS A 105 11.26 -0.18 -9.06
CA LYS A 105 12.07 1.03 -9.34
C LYS A 105 11.84 2.17 -8.33
N SER A 106 10.68 2.26 -7.71
CA SER A 106 10.40 3.27 -6.67
C SER A 106 11.32 3.10 -5.46
N PHE A 107 11.69 1.85 -5.11
CA PHE A 107 12.70 1.58 -4.08
C PHE A 107 14.07 2.18 -4.47
N LEU A 108 14.55 1.89 -5.69
CA LEU A 108 15.82 2.43 -6.20
C LEU A 108 15.82 3.95 -6.25
N ASN A 109 14.74 4.56 -6.75
CA ASN A 109 14.60 6.01 -6.81
C ASN A 109 14.66 6.63 -5.41
N THR A 110 14.07 5.96 -4.42
CA THR A 110 14.11 6.42 -3.02
C THR A 110 15.51 6.28 -2.43
N ALA A 111 16.21 5.18 -2.71
CA ALA A 111 17.59 5.01 -2.27
C ALA A 111 18.53 6.10 -2.82
N ILE A 112 18.32 6.50 -4.09
CA ILE A 112 19.05 7.60 -4.70
C ILE A 112 18.71 8.94 -4.03
N LEU A 113 17.42 9.20 -3.76
CA LEU A 113 16.98 10.46 -3.15
C LEU A 113 17.47 10.63 -1.70
N LEU A 114 17.50 9.54 -0.94
CA LEU A 114 17.88 9.53 0.47
C LEU A 114 19.36 9.17 0.70
N ASP A 115 20.06 8.79 -0.36
CA ASP A 115 21.48 8.42 -0.37
C ASP A 115 21.86 7.35 0.65
N PHE A 116 21.01 6.31 0.80
CA PHE A 116 21.31 5.20 1.68
C PHE A 116 21.90 3.99 0.93
N PRO A 117 22.86 3.26 1.52
CA PRO A 117 23.44 2.09 0.91
C PRO A 117 22.52 0.87 0.97
N ILE A 118 22.61 0.00 -0.05
CA ILE A 118 21.81 -1.21 -0.19
C ILE A 118 22.72 -2.45 -0.14
N LYS A 119 22.28 -3.49 0.60
CA LYS A 119 22.76 -4.86 0.41
C LYS A 119 21.68 -5.68 -0.26
N TRP A 120 21.95 -6.12 -1.48
CA TRP A 120 21.00 -6.93 -2.24
C TRP A 120 20.99 -8.38 -1.74
N LEU A 121 19.78 -8.89 -1.51
CA LEU A 121 19.54 -10.31 -1.31
C LEU A 121 19.26 -10.95 -2.66
N TRP A 122 20.07 -11.97 -2.99
CA TRP A 122 19.96 -12.72 -4.22
C TRP A 122 19.41 -14.10 -3.90
N ALA A 123 18.26 -14.44 -4.46
CA ALA A 123 17.70 -15.77 -4.37
C ALA A 123 17.12 -16.15 -5.73
N GLY A 124 17.64 -17.22 -6.31
CA GLY A 124 17.24 -17.64 -7.64
C GLY A 124 18.04 -17.01 -8.79
N LYS A 125 17.68 -17.36 -10.02
CA LYS A 125 18.33 -16.88 -11.25
C LYS A 125 17.53 -15.79 -11.95
N ASP A 126 16.26 -15.62 -11.58
CA ASP A 126 15.34 -14.72 -12.24
C ASP A 126 15.27 -13.37 -11.51
N TYR A 127 15.19 -12.29 -12.29
CA TYR A 127 15.02 -10.95 -11.74
C TYR A 127 13.56 -10.61 -11.37
N LEU A 128 12.58 -11.41 -11.81
CA LEU A 128 11.16 -11.22 -11.51
C LEU A 128 10.78 -11.77 -10.13
N SER A 129 11.55 -12.73 -9.63
CA SER A 129 11.32 -13.38 -8.34
C SER A 129 12.57 -13.33 -7.47
N CYS A 130 12.37 -13.25 -6.17
CA CYS A 130 13.48 -13.30 -5.20
C CYS A 130 13.04 -14.12 -3.98
N PRO A 131 13.03 -15.46 -4.08
CA PRO A 131 12.52 -16.36 -3.05
C PRO A 131 13.50 -16.51 -1.88
N VAL A 132 13.77 -15.42 -1.17
CA VAL A 132 14.62 -15.43 0.02
C VAL A 132 13.96 -16.20 1.16
N THR A 133 14.77 -16.98 1.91
CA THR A 133 14.31 -17.68 3.10
C THR A 133 14.65 -16.91 4.38
N ALA A 134 14.01 -17.30 5.49
CA ALA A 134 14.27 -16.71 6.79
C ALA A 134 15.74 -16.88 7.23
N GLU A 135 16.35 -18.03 6.93
CA GLU A 135 17.77 -18.32 7.24
C GLU A 135 18.72 -17.43 6.43
N GLN A 136 18.38 -17.16 5.17
CA GLN A 136 19.16 -16.23 4.34
C GLN A 136 19.07 -14.80 4.86
N VAL A 137 17.88 -14.38 5.29
CA VAL A 137 17.65 -13.06 5.91
C VAL A 137 18.45 -12.95 7.21
N GLU A 138 18.36 -13.94 8.09
CA GLU A 138 19.08 -13.94 9.37
C GLU A 138 20.58 -13.83 9.17
N ARG A 139 21.13 -14.66 8.27
CA ARG A 139 22.56 -14.61 7.91
C ARG A 139 22.95 -13.24 7.37
N ALA A 140 22.14 -12.68 6.46
CA ALA A 140 22.43 -11.38 5.87
C ALA A 140 22.45 -10.25 6.91
N ILE A 141 21.58 -10.30 7.93
CA ILE A 141 21.58 -9.37 9.05
C ILE A 141 22.83 -9.54 9.92
N GLN A 142 23.20 -10.78 10.24
CA GLN A 142 24.36 -11.09 11.08
C GLN A 142 25.70 -10.72 10.43
N GLU A 143 25.78 -10.74 9.11
CA GLU A 143 26.97 -10.36 8.35
C GLU A 143 27.18 -8.84 8.25
N GLU A 144 26.18 -8.02 8.60
CA GLU A 144 26.34 -6.57 8.56
C GLU A 144 27.13 -6.06 9.77
N PRO A 145 28.10 -5.16 9.56
CA PRO A 145 28.89 -4.58 10.64
C PRO A 145 28.05 -3.67 11.56
N GLU A 146 26.99 -3.10 11.02
CA GLU A 146 25.99 -2.30 11.73
C GLU A 146 24.61 -2.86 11.46
N LYS A 147 23.70 -2.74 12.44
CA LYS A 147 22.33 -3.20 12.27
C LYS A 147 21.68 -2.52 11.06
N PRO A 148 21.12 -3.28 10.10
CA PRO A 148 20.37 -2.70 9.00
C PRO A 148 19.21 -1.84 9.50
N PHE A 149 18.95 -0.70 8.87
CA PHE A 149 17.83 0.13 9.25
C PHE A 149 16.47 -0.49 8.81
N ALA A 150 16.47 -1.35 7.78
CA ALA A 150 15.30 -2.09 7.35
C ALA A 150 15.66 -3.32 6.50
N LEU A 151 14.73 -4.27 6.45
CA LEU A 151 14.61 -5.29 5.40
C LEU A 151 13.43 -4.90 4.50
N TYR A 152 13.67 -4.74 3.19
CA TYR A 152 12.64 -4.44 2.20
C TYR A 152 12.44 -5.63 1.26
N LEU A 153 11.20 -6.13 1.16
CA LEU A 153 10.84 -7.27 0.32
C LEU A 153 9.60 -6.97 -0.52
N THR A 154 9.53 -7.54 -1.72
CA THR A 154 8.34 -7.54 -2.58
C THR A 154 7.66 -8.89 -2.47
N SER A 155 6.42 -8.92 -1.99
CA SER A 155 5.59 -10.13 -1.87
C SER A 155 4.11 -9.74 -1.87
N PRO A 156 3.29 -10.26 -2.81
CA PRO A 156 3.66 -11.18 -3.92
C PRO A 156 4.57 -10.51 -4.96
N ASP A 157 5.34 -11.35 -5.67
CA ASP A 157 6.08 -10.92 -6.85
C ASP A 157 5.18 -10.82 -8.10
N TYR A 158 5.76 -10.48 -9.25
CA TYR A 158 5.03 -10.36 -10.53
C TYR A 158 4.40 -11.67 -11.03
N LEU A 159 4.90 -12.82 -10.55
CA LEU A 159 4.42 -14.14 -10.92
C LEU A 159 3.39 -14.68 -9.92
N GLY A 160 3.11 -13.92 -8.84
CA GLY A 160 2.19 -14.30 -7.78
C GLY A 160 2.81 -15.17 -6.69
N ASN A 161 4.14 -15.36 -6.70
CA ASN A 161 4.83 -16.08 -5.63
C ASN A 161 4.83 -15.25 -4.36
N GLN A 162 4.62 -15.91 -3.24
CA GLN A 162 4.63 -15.30 -1.91
C GLN A 162 5.83 -15.83 -1.12
N LEU A 163 6.44 -14.95 -0.33
CA LEU A 163 7.48 -15.30 0.63
C LEU A 163 6.86 -15.88 1.91
N ASP A 164 7.61 -16.67 2.64
CA ASP A 164 7.25 -17.08 4.01
C ASP A 164 7.48 -15.90 4.96
N LEU A 165 6.52 -14.97 4.95
CA LEU A 165 6.58 -13.75 5.75
C LEU A 165 6.45 -14.02 7.25
N ASP A 166 5.86 -15.14 7.66
CA ASP A 166 5.75 -15.53 9.07
C ASP A 166 7.14 -15.84 9.64
N ALA A 167 7.88 -16.75 8.97
CA ALA A 167 9.25 -17.07 9.35
C ALA A 167 10.19 -15.85 9.25
N ILE A 168 10.09 -15.06 8.16
CA ILE A 168 10.91 -13.86 7.96
C ILE A 168 10.58 -12.79 9.01
N GLY A 169 9.31 -12.53 9.28
CA GLY A 169 8.88 -11.57 10.29
C GLY A 169 9.38 -11.92 11.70
N THR A 170 9.37 -13.23 12.03
CA THR A 170 9.93 -13.72 13.30
C THR A 170 11.42 -13.43 13.41
N VAL A 171 12.20 -13.65 12.35
CA VAL A 171 13.63 -13.30 12.31
C VAL A 171 13.83 -11.80 12.47
N CYS A 172 13.07 -10.99 11.72
CA CYS A 172 13.16 -9.53 11.78
C CYS A 172 12.87 -8.99 13.19
N GLN A 173 11.83 -9.52 13.84
CA GLN A 173 11.48 -9.15 15.21
C GLN A 173 12.59 -9.52 16.20
N ARG A 174 13.14 -10.73 16.10
CA ARG A 174 14.25 -11.20 16.97
C ARG A 174 15.50 -10.35 16.80
N CYS A 175 15.83 -9.95 15.56
CA CYS A 175 16.99 -9.12 15.25
C CYS A 175 16.74 -7.61 15.45
N GLY A 176 15.51 -7.20 15.72
CA GLY A 176 15.13 -5.79 15.88
C GLY A 176 15.28 -4.98 14.59
N VAL A 177 15.12 -5.61 13.41
CA VAL A 177 15.17 -4.99 12.09
C VAL A 177 13.74 -4.83 11.56
N PRO A 178 13.27 -3.62 11.24
CA PRO A 178 11.92 -3.44 10.71
C PRO A 178 11.76 -4.11 9.33
N LEU A 179 10.70 -4.89 9.17
CA LEU A 179 10.31 -5.50 7.90
C LEU A 179 9.37 -4.56 7.14
N LEU A 180 9.78 -4.13 5.96
CA LEU A 180 9.00 -3.32 5.03
C LEU A 180 8.58 -4.19 3.85
N VAL A 181 7.28 -4.24 3.54
CA VAL A 181 6.78 -5.10 2.47
C VAL A 181 6.08 -4.29 1.38
N ASP A 182 6.58 -4.42 0.16
CA ASP A 182 5.87 -4.00 -1.04
C ASP A 182 4.90 -5.11 -1.44
N ASN A 183 3.65 -4.97 -1.01
CA ASN A 183 2.54 -5.87 -1.28
C ASN A 183 1.66 -5.32 -2.42
N ALA A 184 2.24 -4.59 -3.36
CA ALA A 184 1.49 -3.89 -4.42
C ALA A 184 0.52 -4.78 -5.21
N HIS A 185 0.75 -6.08 -5.27
CA HIS A 185 -0.14 -7.04 -5.95
C HIS A 185 -1.03 -7.84 -4.99
N GLY A 186 -1.01 -7.56 -3.69
CA GLY A 186 -1.57 -8.42 -2.66
C GLY A 186 -2.64 -7.80 -1.76
N ALA A 187 -3.26 -6.67 -2.11
CA ALA A 187 -4.29 -6.04 -1.26
C ALA A 187 -5.43 -7.03 -0.88
N TYR A 188 -5.81 -7.91 -1.80
CA TYR A 188 -6.85 -8.93 -1.56
C TYR A 188 -6.43 -10.04 -0.58
N LEU A 189 -5.14 -10.21 -0.32
CA LEU A 189 -4.61 -11.28 0.55
C LEU A 189 -5.12 -11.19 1.98
N LYS A 190 -5.49 -9.99 2.44
CA LYS A 190 -6.12 -9.78 3.75
C LYS A 190 -7.46 -10.49 3.86
N PHE A 191 -8.19 -10.58 2.76
CA PHE A 191 -9.57 -11.03 2.69
C PHE A 191 -9.73 -12.50 2.31
N LEU A 192 -8.62 -13.25 2.21
CA LEU A 192 -8.64 -14.70 2.06
C LEU A 192 -9.17 -15.36 3.34
N PRO A 193 -9.75 -16.60 3.26
CA PRO A 193 -10.21 -17.33 4.44
C PRO A 193 -9.17 -17.47 5.54
N GLN A 194 -7.92 -17.59 5.15
CA GLN A 194 -6.75 -17.44 6.01
C GLN A 194 -5.92 -16.28 5.44
N SER A 195 -5.87 -15.19 6.18
CA SER A 195 -5.12 -14.01 5.73
C SER A 195 -3.67 -14.36 5.42
N ARG A 196 -3.17 -13.75 4.34
CA ARG A 196 -1.77 -13.80 3.93
C ARG A 196 -1.17 -12.40 3.78
N HIS A 197 -1.82 -11.41 4.38
CA HIS A 197 -1.39 -10.02 4.32
C HIS A 197 -0.17 -9.79 5.22
N PRO A 198 0.86 -9.05 4.74
CA PRO A 198 2.13 -8.88 5.47
C PRO A 198 1.99 -8.31 6.88
N MET A 199 0.99 -7.46 7.13
CA MET A 199 0.76 -6.89 8.47
C MET A 199 0.40 -7.94 9.51
N ASP A 200 -0.19 -9.07 9.10
CA ASP A 200 -0.51 -10.18 9.99
C ASP A 200 0.73 -11.03 10.33
N PHE A 201 1.82 -10.88 9.57
CA PHE A 201 3.08 -11.62 9.70
C PHE A 201 4.27 -10.74 10.14
N GLY A 202 4.01 -9.66 10.81
CA GLY A 202 5.08 -8.93 11.45
C GLY A 202 5.69 -7.79 10.65
N ALA A 203 5.16 -7.43 9.46
CA ALA A 203 5.62 -6.24 8.77
C ALA A 203 5.45 -4.99 9.65
N ALA A 204 6.46 -4.14 9.70
CA ALA A 204 6.40 -2.85 10.39
C ALA A 204 5.57 -1.84 9.57
N LEU A 205 5.81 -1.83 8.26
CA LEU A 205 5.11 -1.03 7.26
C LEU A 205 4.84 -1.88 6.02
N CYS A 206 3.70 -1.67 5.37
CA CYS A 206 3.32 -2.39 4.16
C CYS A 206 2.56 -1.45 3.23
N CYS A 207 2.78 -1.56 1.92
CA CYS A 207 1.99 -0.81 0.95
C CYS A 207 1.26 -1.72 -0.03
N ASP A 208 0.01 -1.35 -0.34
CA ASP A 208 -0.85 -2.02 -1.32
C ASP A 208 -1.19 -1.07 -2.47
N SER A 209 -0.99 -1.50 -3.72
CA SER A 209 -1.60 -0.80 -4.86
C SER A 209 -3.06 -1.24 -5.00
N ALA A 210 -3.98 -0.53 -4.34
CA ALA A 210 -5.40 -0.87 -4.37
C ALA A 210 -5.93 -1.02 -5.81
N HIS A 211 -5.52 -0.11 -6.70
CA HIS A 211 -5.94 -0.09 -8.09
C HIS A 211 -5.52 -1.30 -8.94
N LYS A 212 -4.61 -2.17 -8.45
CA LYS A 212 -4.19 -3.37 -9.19
C LYS A 212 -5.11 -4.55 -8.96
N THR A 213 -5.68 -4.68 -7.77
CA THR A 213 -6.42 -5.88 -7.37
C THR A 213 -7.80 -5.60 -6.75
N LEU A 214 -8.13 -4.34 -6.53
CA LEU A 214 -9.43 -3.88 -6.02
C LEU A 214 -10.10 -2.92 -7.02
N PRO A 215 -11.41 -2.68 -6.94
CA PRO A 215 -12.13 -1.77 -7.85
C PRO A 215 -11.87 -0.31 -7.50
N VAL A 216 -10.62 0.11 -7.58
CA VAL A 216 -10.12 1.44 -7.25
C VAL A 216 -9.50 2.08 -8.50
N LEU A 217 -9.70 3.39 -8.68
CA LEU A 217 -9.11 4.14 -9.78
C LEU A 217 -7.57 4.10 -9.73
N THR A 218 -6.93 4.15 -10.92
CA THR A 218 -5.47 4.17 -11.03
C THR A 218 -4.87 5.27 -10.18
N GLY A 219 -3.87 4.92 -9.38
CA GLY A 219 -3.24 5.82 -8.40
C GLY A 219 -3.71 5.58 -6.97
N GLY A 220 -4.85 4.93 -6.76
CA GLY A 220 -5.29 4.58 -5.41
C GLY A 220 -4.44 3.47 -4.78
N ALA A 221 -3.96 3.73 -3.56
CA ALA A 221 -3.12 2.81 -2.79
C ALA A 221 -3.34 3.00 -1.29
N TYR A 222 -2.88 2.01 -0.53
CA TYR A 222 -2.86 2.03 0.94
C TYR A 222 -1.43 1.99 1.45
N LEU A 223 -1.20 2.67 2.58
CA LEU A 223 -0.03 2.48 3.43
C LEU A 223 -0.50 2.01 4.80
N HIS A 224 -0.03 0.86 5.21
CA HIS A 224 -0.36 0.20 6.47
C HIS A 224 0.81 0.29 7.44
N PHE A 225 0.50 0.44 8.73
CA PHE A 225 1.50 0.51 9.80
C PHE A 225 0.96 -0.09 11.12
N ARG A 226 1.84 -0.29 12.11
CA ARG A 226 1.46 -1.08 13.30
C ARG A 226 0.75 -0.29 14.39
N GLN A 227 1.13 0.95 14.61
CA GLN A 227 0.71 1.73 15.78
C GLN A 227 -0.01 3.00 15.36
N GLU A 228 -1.22 3.20 15.83
CA GLU A 228 -2.02 4.39 15.52
C GLU A 228 -1.28 5.70 15.86
N ALA A 229 -0.48 5.71 16.93
CA ALA A 229 0.34 6.85 17.30
C ALA A 229 1.34 7.31 16.22
N MET A 230 1.61 6.47 15.21
CA MET A 230 2.47 6.82 14.06
C MET A 230 1.72 7.55 12.94
N ARG A 231 0.37 7.62 12.96
CA ARG A 231 -0.44 8.13 11.84
C ARG A 231 0.07 9.46 11.32
N GLN A 232 0.25 10.46 12.19
CA GLN A 232 0.68 11.79 11.74
C GLN A 232 2.09 11.75 11.14
N ARG A 233 3.02 11.01 11.73
CA ARG A 233 4.38 10.85 11.18
C ARG A 233 4.38 10.16 9.81
N VAL A 234 3.49 9.19 9.61
CA VAL A 234 3.29 8.53 8.31
C VAL A 234 2.76 9.52 7.29
N LYS A 235 1.76 10.32 7.66
CA LYS A 235 1.20 11.38 6.80
C LYS A 235 2.24 12.45 6.47
N ASP A 236 3.02 12.91 7.45
CA ASP A 236 4.11 13.87 7.24
C ASP A 236 5.17 13.32 6.27
N ALA A 237 5.54 12.04 6.41
CA ALA A 237 6.45 11.39 5.49
C ALA A 237 5.89 11.27 4.06
N MET A 238 4.59 11.02 3.92
CA MET A 238 3.92 11.01 2.62
C MET A 238 3.88 12.42 2.01
N ALA A 239 3.59 13.44 2.80
CA ALA A 239 3.55 14.84 2.36
C ALA A 239 4.87 15.34 1.78
N LEU A 240 6.02 14.81 2.24
CA LEU A 240 7.34 15.16 1.70
C LEU A 240 7.52 14.79 0.22
N PHE A 241 6.78 13.79 -0.25
CA PHE A 241 6.94 13.23 -1.60
C PHE A 241 5.67 13.35 -2.44
N GLY A 242 4.55 13.68 -1.83
CA GLY A 242 3.24 13.75 -2.46
C GLY A 242 2.83 15.17 -2.84
N SER A 243 1.82 15.25 -3.70
CA SER A 243 1.17 16.51 -4.05
C SER A 243 0.23 16.95 -2.94
N THR A 244 0.20 18.25 -2.65
CA THR A 244 -0.78 18.88 -1.76
C THR A 244 -2.18 18.99 -2.39
N SER A 245 -2.35 18.56 -3.64
CA SER A 245 -3.64 18.57 -4.35
C SER A 245 -4.04 17.12 -4.70
N PRO A 246 -4.58 16.36 -3.75
CA PRO A 246 -4.97 14.98 -3.99
C PRO A 246 -6.18 14.90 -4.91
N SER A 247 -6.25 13.84 -5.73
CA SER A 247 -7.42 13.58 -6.56
C SER A 247 -8.59 13.07 -5.72
N TYR A 248 -9.63 13.86 -5.59
CA TYR A 248 -10.88 13.45 -4.92
C TYR A 248 -11.62 12.34 -5.67
N LEU A 249 -11.40 12.17 -6.96
CA LEU A 249 -11.93 11.02 -7.71
C LEU A 249 -11.28 9.72 -7.24
N ILE A 250 -9.95 9.74 -7.01
CA ILE A 250 -9.24 8.58 -6.46
C ILE A 250 -9.66 8.33 -5.01
N LEU A 251 -9.77 9.37 -4.18
CA LEU A 251 -10.23 9.24 -2.80
C LEU A 251 -11.63 8.65 -2.72
N GLN A 252 -12.59 9.10 -3.55
CA GLN A 252 -13.91 8.50 -3.65
C GLN A 252 -13.85 7.02 -4.03
N SER A 253 -12.95 6.63 -4.92
CA SER A 253 -12.82 5.23 -5.32
C SER A 253 -12.27 4.36 -4.18
N LEU A 254 -11.34 4.87 -3.37
CA LEU A 254 -10.83 4.20 -2.16
C LEU A 254 -11.92 4.09 -1.09
N ASP A 255 -12.66 5.17 -0.86
CA ASP A 255 -13.79 5.20 0.06
C ASP A 255 -14.88 4.20 -0.34
N ARG A 256 -15.24 4.17 -1.63
CA ARG A 256 -16.23 3.24 -2.17
C ARG A 256 -15.77 1.78 -2.15
N ALA A 257 -14.46 1.53 -2.11
CA ALA A 257 -13.92 0.20 -1.97
C ALA A 257 -14.19 -0.38 -0.56
N ASN A 258 -14.33 0.43 0.49
CA ASN A 258 -14.55 -0.06 1.85
C ASN A 258 -15.77 -1.00 1.97
N PRO A 259 -17.00 -0.61 1.58
CA PRO A 259 -18.13 -1.55 1.62
C PRO A 259 -17.98 -2.75 0.68
N TYR A 260 -17.23 -2.61 -0.43
CA TYR A 260 -16.91 -3.75 -1.29
C TYR A 260 -16.03 -4.77 -0.56
N LEU A 261 -15.03 -4.31 0.19
CA LEU A 261 -14.11 -5.17 0.94
C LEU A 261 -14.82 -6.01 2.02
N GLU A 262 -15.95 -5.54 2.58
CA GLU A 262 -16.78 -6.34 3.50
C GLU A 262 -17.34 -7.61 2.82
N THR A 263 -17.61 -7.56 1.53
CA THR A 263 -18.17 -8.67 0.75
C THR A 263 -17.10 -9.49 0.00
N LEU A 264 -15.89 -8.98 -0.10
CA LEU A 264 -14.81 -9.60 -0.87
C LEU A 264 -14.48 -11.04 -0.43
N PRO A 265 -14.46 -11.42 0.88
CA PRO A 265 -14.19 -12.80 1.29
C PRO A 265 -15.12 -13.81 0.64
N GLN A 266 -16.41 -13.49 0.53
CA GLN A 266 -17.40 -14.37 -0.11
C GLN A 266 -17.13 -14.50 -1.61
N GLY A 267 -16.81 -13.40 -2.28
CA GLY A 267 -16.44 -13.38 -3.70
C GLY A 267 -15.20 -14.22 -4.00
N LEU A 268 -14.16 -14.12 -3.14
CA LEU A 268 -12.93 -14.91 -3.28
C LEU A 268 -13.19 -16.41 -3.07
N LEU A 269 -14.01 -16.77 -2.09
CA LEU A 269 -14.42 -18.16 -1.89
C LEU A 269 -15.18 -18.72 -3.11
N ALA A 270 -16.09 -17.96 -3.69
CA ALA A 270 -16.83 -18.36 -4.89
C ALA A 270 -15.94 -18.47 -6.14
N LEU A 271 -14.88 -17.68 -6.23
CA LEU A 271 -13.95 -17.68 -7.36
C LEU A 271 -12.94 -18.86 -7.31
N ALA A 272 -12.54 -19.31 -6.13
CA ALA A 272 -11.47 -20.28 -5.94
C ALA A 272 -11.68 -21.60 -6.73
N PRO A 273 -12.87 -22.21 -6.77
CA PRO A 273 -13.12 -23.43 -7.57
C PRO A 273 -12.91 -23.19 -9.08
N ASN A 274 -13.31 -22.04 -9.59
CA ASN A 274 -13.18 -21.69 -11.00
C ASN A 274 -11.70 -21.55 -11.41
N ILE A 275 -10.90 -20.92 -10.55
CA ILE A 275 -9.45 -20.82 -10.77
C ILE A 275 -8.80 -22.21 -10.72
N ALA A 276 -9.18 -23.06 -9.79
CA ALA A 276 -8.66 -24.40 -9.67
C ALA A 276 -9.00 -25.24 -10.94
N ALA A 277 -10.23 -25.15 -11.42
CA ALA A 277 -10.67 -25.84 -12.65
C ALA A 277 -9.90 -25.33 -13.89
N LEU A 278 -9.69 -24.00 -14.01
CA LEU A 278 -8.91 -23.41 -15.08
C LEU A 278 -7.46 -23.92 -15.05
N LYS A 279 -6.81 -23.87 -13.88
CA LYS A 279 -5.43 -24.38 -13.72
C LYS A 279 -5.34 -25.86 -14.09
N GLY A 280 -6.26 -26.68 -13.63
CA GLY A 280 -6.32 -28.11 -14.00
C GLY A 280 -6.46 -28.33 -15.51
N SER A 281 -7.32 -27.54 -16.18
CA SER A 281 -7.47 -27.59 -17.64
C SER A 281 -6.20 -27.17 -18.39
N LEU A 282 -5.49 -26.16 -17.92
CA LEU A 282 -4.23 -25.71 -18.52
C LEU A 282 -3.12 -26.74 -18.36
N LEU A 283 -2.96 -27.31 -17.14
CA LEU A 283 -2.01 -28.39 -16.88
C LEU A 283 -2.26 -29.60 -17.77
N ALA A 284 -3.52 -30.02 -17.95
CA ALA A 284 -3.90 -31.13 -18.84
C ALA A 284 -3.56 -30.88 -20.31
N ARG A 285 -3.36 -29.61 -20.71
CA ARG A 285 -2.95 -29.20 -22.05
C ARG A 285 -1.44 -28.98 -22.19
N GLY A 286 -0.64 -29.27 -21.13
CA GLY A 286 0.82 -29.14 -21.13
C GLY A 286 1.37 -27.74 -20.80
N PHE A 287 0.51 -26.83 -20.30
CA PHE A 287 1.00 -25.58 -19.72
C PHE A 287 1.56 -25.86 -18.31
N THR A 288 2.68 -25.27 -17.96
CA THR A 288 3.34 -25.41 -16.65
C THR A 288 3.32 -24.10 -15.88
#